data_217ec4869f719c2c80d7ec611da8960d
#
_entry.id   217ec4869f719c2c80d7ec611da8960d
#
_cell.length_a   1.000
_cell.length_b   1.000
_cell.length_c   1.000
_cell.angle_alpha   90.00
_cell.angle_beta   90.00
_cell.angle_gamma   90.00
#
_symmetry.space_group_name_H-M   'P 1'
#
loop_
_entity.id
_entity.type
_entity.pdbx_description
1 polymer ?
#
loop_
_entity_poly.entity_id
_entity_poly.type
_entity_poly.pdbx_seq_one_letter_code
_entity_poly.pdbx_strand_id
1 'polypeptide(L)'
;MSTLQELATQHNWNLPTVCPVCGSALELSPNHMHLTCTNEFCSSRASGTIAKWCSTIGIKELGLTTIEKIQGHGFFSSIGSMYAQLDDQSKCHTVMQSELGKNWINIIREVDAHREMSLAKFIAGYNIAGIGEKQVQKVIDFYSIKEFGGFFWSDSSQRFVCDGIGSVLSQKLSKGLEVNKADMEETIKHIRIIKQELATGSLTGKSFCFTGAMEYKRKDLQDMVTAQGGTNLDSVTKNLTYLVTADPNSTSGKAKKARDLGITLISPEQFLEMVNG
;
A
#
# COMPACT_ATOMS: atom_id res chain seq x y z
N MET A 1 0.29 16.90 -18.74
CA MET A 1 -0.46 15.74 -19.30
C MET A 1 -1.85 16.25 -19.64
N SER A 2 -2.31 16.03 -20.86
CA SER A 2 -3.64 16.45 -21.29
C SER A 2 -4.72 15.64 -20.57
N THR A 3 -5.80 16.30 -20.19
CA THR A 3 -6.98 15.63 -19.57
C THR A 3 -7.72 14.77 -20.59
N LEU A 4 -8.53 13.83 -20.14
CA LEU A 4 -9.37 12.99 -21.03
C LEU A 4 -10.29 13.87 -21.89
N GLN A 5 -10.79 14.98 -21.33
CA GLN A 5 -11.69 15.91 -22.01
C GLN A 5 -10.98 16.70 -23.10
N GLU A 6 -9.73 17.12 -22.88
CA GLU A 6 -8.88 17.76 -23.90
C GLU A 6 -8.55 16.80 -25.03
N LEU A 7 -8.20 15.54 -24.70
CA LEU A 7 -7.97 14.50 -25.71
C LEU A 7 -9.24 14.17 -26.50
N ALA A 8 -10.38 14.06 -25.85
CA ALA A 8 -11.64 13.81 -26.52
C ALA A 8 -11.99 14.94 -27.51
N THR A 9 -11.76 16.19 -27.12
CA THR A 9 -11.96 17.35 -28.00
C THR A 9 -10.98 17.32 -29.18
N GLN A 10 -9.71 17.07 -28.94
CA GLN A 10 -8.66 17.04 -29.96
C GLN A 10 -8.91 15.93 -31.01
N HIS A 11 -9.44 14.78 -30.57
CA HIS A 11 -9.69 13.63 -31.44
C HIS A 11 -11.15 13.46 -31.86
N ASN A 12 -12.02 14.41 -31.51
CA ASN A 12 -13.46 14.37 -31.78
C ASN A 12 -14.14 13.09 -31.24
N TRP A 13 -13.75 12.65 -30.03
CA TRP A 13 -14.34 11.51 -29.38
C TRP A 13 -15.58 11.91 -28.57
N ASN A 14 -16.65 11.13 -28.70
CA ASN A 14 -17.81 11.23 -27.80
C ASN A 14 -17.55 10.40 -26.55
N LEU A 15 -17.34 11.07 -25.42
CA LEU A 15 -17.19 10.36 -24.14
C LEU A 15 -18.56 9.80 -23.70
N PRO A 16 -18.61 8.52 -23.28
CA PRO A 16 -19.85 7.96 -22.76
C PRO A 16 -20.24 8.64 -21.44
N THR A 17 -21.53 8.88 -21.26
CA THR A 17 -22.09 9.50 -20.05
C THR A 17 -22.68 8.47 -19.08
N VAL A 18 -22.90 7.24 -19.58
CA VAL A 18 -23.46 6.14 -18.80
C VAL A 18 -22.55 4.91 -18.85
N CYS A 19 -22.52 4.20 -17.75
CA CYS A 19 -21.74 2.96 -17.64
C CYS A 19 -22.34 1.88 -18.53
N PRO A 20 -21.57 1.26 -19.43
CA PRO A 20 -22.07 0.22 -20.33
C PRO A 20 -22.48 -1.06 -19.59
N VAL A 21 -22.04 -1.25 -18.35
CA VAL A 21 -22.29 -2.46 -17.56
C VAL A 21 -23.55 -2.36 -16.72
N CYS A 22 -23.78 -1.21 -16.06
CA CYS A 22 -24.90 -1.05 -15.12
C CYS A 22 -25.83 0.11 -15.45
N GLY A 23 -25.57 0.91 -16.50
CA GLY A 23 -26.39 2.06 -16.90
C GLY A 23 -26.29 3.30 -15.99
N SER A 24 -25.54 3.24 -14.89
CA SER A 24 -25.38 4.40 -14.00
C SER A 24 -24.49 5.46 -14.64
N ALA A 25 -24.55 6.69 -14.12
CA ALA A 25 -23.75 7.81 -14.62
C ALA A 25 -22.24 7.51 -14.56
N LEU A 26 -21.51 8.06 -15.52
CA LEU A 26 -20.06 8.11 -15.52
C LEU A 26 -19.60 9.53 -15.16
N GLU A 27 -18.62 9.62 -14.27
CA GLU A 27 -17.98 10.86 -13.88
C GLU A 27 -16.48 10.81 -14.18
N LEU A 28 -15.90 11.99 -14.43
CA LEU A 28 -14.44 12.08 -14.56
C LEU A 28 -13.77 11.80 -13.21
N SER A 29 -12.74 11.00 -13.24
CA SER A 29 -11.86 10.79 -12.08
C SER A 29 -11.30 12.14 -11.58
N PRO A 30 -10.90 12.25 -10.30
CA PRO A 30 -10.36 13.49 -9.73
C PRO A 30 -9.15 14.06 -10.47
N ASN A 31 -8.41 13.23 -11.18
CA ASN A 31 -7.27 13.63 -12.03
C ASN A 31 -7.67 13.90 -13.50
N HIS A 32 -8.96 13.81 -13.82
CA HIS A 32 -9.53 14.01 -15.16
C HIS A 32 -8.94 13.12 -16.27
N MET A 33 -8.37 11.96 -15.92
CA MET A 33 -7.69 11.06 -16.85
C MET A 33 -8.54 9.87 -17.31
N HIS A 34 -9.62 9.54 -16.61
CA HIS A 34 -10.51 8.41 -16.93
C HIS A 34 -11.92 8.64 -16.41
N LEU A 35 -12.88 7.89 -16.97
CA LEU A 35 -14.26 7.86 -16.49
C LEU A 35 -14.42 6.80 -15.40
N THR A 36 -15.23 7.11 -14.39
CA THR A 36 -15.52 6.22 -13.27
C THR A 36 -17.04 6.08 -13.12
N CYS A 37 -17.53 4.87 -12.98
CA CYS A 37 -18.94 4.61 -12.70
C CYS A 37 -19.30 5.09 -11.29
N THR A 38 -20.41 5.83 -11.14
CA THR A 38 -20.89 6.32 -9.84
C THR A 38 -21.51 5.23 -8.97
N ASN A 39 -21.94 4.12 -9.56
CA ASN A 39 -22.49 3.00 -8.82
C ASN A 39 -21.35 2.20 -8.12
N GLU A 40 -21.32 2.26 -6.82
CA GLU A 40 -20.30 1.56 -5.99
C GLU A 40 -20.40 0.03 -6.11
N PHE A 41 -21.57 -0.49 -6.45
CA PHE A 41 -21.82 -1.93 -6.62
C PHE A 41 -21.72 -2.39 -8.08
N CYS A 42 -21.21 -1.55 -8.98
CA CYS A 42 -21.02 -1.94 -10.37
C CYS A 42 -19.96 -3.03 -10.51
N SER A 43 -20.27 -4.11 -11.22
CA SER A 43 -19.32 -5.22 -11.45
C SER A 43 -18.04 -4.77 -12.17
N SER A 44 -18.11 -3.74 -13.03
CA SER A 44 -16.91 -3.18 -13.67
C SER A 44 -15.95 -2.50 -12.67
N ARG A 45 -16.46 -2.00 -11.54
CA ARG A 45 -15.61 -1.51 -10.45
C ARG A 45 -14.97 -2.65 -9.68
N ALA A 46 -15.73 -3.71 -9.43
CA ALA A 46 -15.24 -4.90 -8.75
C ALA A 46 -14.11 -5.57 -9.54
N SER A 47 -14.26 -5.74 -10.86
CA SER A 47 -13.20 -6.31 -11.72
C SER A 47 -11.93 -5.48 -11.68
N GLY A 48 -12.05 -4.15 -11.78
CA GLY A 48 -10.92 -3.23 -11.67
C GLY A 48 -10.23 -3.27 -10.30
N THR A 49 -11.00 -3.38 -9.23
CA THR A 49 -10.48 -3.50 -7.85
C THR A 49 -9.71 -4.80 -7.66
N ILE A 50 -10.26 -5.93 -8.09
CA ILE A 50 -9.60 -7.24 -8.02
C ILE A 50 -8.34 -7.25 -8.90
N ALA A 51 -8.40 -6.72 -10.12
CA ALA A 51 -7.24 -6.65 -11.01
C ALA A 51 -6.12 -5.78 -10.40
N LYS A 52 -6.49 -4.67 -9.77
CA LYS A 52 -5.52 -3.81 -9.08
C LYS A 52 -4.91 -4.48 -7.86
N TRP A 53 -5.73 -5.20 -7.08
CA TRP A 53 -5.25 -6.05 -5.99
C TRP A 53 -4.22 -7.04 -6.51
N CYS A 54 -4.58 -7.87 -7.50
CA CYS A 54 -3.69 -8.88 -8.08
C CYS A 54 -2.36 -8.27 -8.55
N SER A 55 -2.42 -7.15 -9.26
CA SER A 55 -1.23 -6.41 -9.69
C SER A 55 -0.37 -5.92 -8.51
N THR A 56 -0.98 -5.43 -7.44
CA THR A 56 -0.27 -4.88 -6.28
C THR A 56 0.43 -5.97 -5.48
N ILE A 57 -0.23 -7.12 -5.27
CA ILE A 57 0.36 -8.23 -4.50
C ILE A 57 1.26 -9.14 -5.35
N GLY A 58 1.23 -9.03 -6.68
CA GLY A 58 2.13 -9.72 -7.60
C GLY A 58 1.53 -10.91 -8.33
N ILE A 59 0.22 -11.15 -8.25
CA ILE A 59 -0.48 -12.20 -9.02
C ILE A 59 -0.53 -11.80 -10.50
N LYS A 60 0.11 -12.58 -11.37
CA LYS A 60 0.26 -12.25 -12.80
C LYS A 60 -0.77 -12.92 -13.69
N GLU A 61 -1.22 -14.12 -13.36
CA GLU A 61 -2.11 -14.93 -14.19
C GLU A 61 -3.58 -14.48 -14.16
N LEU A 62 -3.95 -13.58 -13.25
CA LEU A 62 -5.32 -13.10 -13.06
C LEU A 62 -5.47 -11.63 -13.49
N GLY A 63 -5.50 -11.41 -14.80
CA GLY A 63 -5.70 -10.09 -15.41
C GLY A 63 -7.19 -9.71 -15.54
N LEU A 64 -7.45 -8.43 -15.89
CA LEU A 64 -8.79 -7.85 -15.96
C LEU A 64 -9.76 -8.68 -16.80
N THR A 65 -9.36 -9.05 -18.02
CA THR A 65 -10.23 -9.84 -18.94
C THR A 65 -10.60 -11.21 -18.39
N THR A 66 -9.67 -11.86 -17.67
CA THR A 66 -9.93 -13.16 -17.02
C THR A 66 -10.90 -12.97 -15.84
N ILE A 67 -10.73 -11.89 -15.04
CA ILE A 67 -11.63 -11.57 -13.95
C ILE A 67 -13.04 -11.29 -14.47
N GLU A 68 -13.17 -10.49 -15.53
CA GLU A 68 -14.46 -10.20 -16.16
C GLU A 68 -15.16 -11.46 -16.69
N LYS A 69 -14.40 -12.38 -17.27
CA LYS A 69 -14.94 -13.68 -17.69
C LYS A 69 -15.46 -14.49 -16.50
N ILE A 70 -14.72 -14.56 -15.41
CA ILE A 70 -15.12 -15.22 -14.17
C ILE A 70 -16.36 -14.57 -13.57
N GLN A 71 -16.42 -13.24 -13.56
CA GLN A 71 -17.59 -12.47 -13.09
C GLN A 71 -18.83 -12.67 -13.95
N GLY A 72 -18.67 -12.90 -15.25
CA GLY A 72 -19.76 -13.27 -16.15
C GLY A 72 -20.50 -14.56 -15.75
N HIS A 73 -19.84 -15.43 -14.99
CA HIS A 73 -20.43 -16.63 -14.38
C HIS A 73 -20.94 -16.40 -12.94
N GLY A 74 -20.92 -15.16 -12.44
CA GLY A 74 -21.41 -14.80 -11.11
C GLY A 74 -20.40 -15.05 -9.97
N PHE A 75 -19.10 -15.21 -10.29
CA PHE A 75 -18.04 -15.38 -9.30
C PHE A 75 -17.22 -14.10 -9.13
N PHE A 76 -16.42 -14.02 -8.07
CA PHE A 76 -15.47 -12.93 -7.78
C PHE A 76 -16.13 -11.54 -7.71
N SER A 77 -17.12 -11.39 -6.85
CA SER A 77 -17.79 -10.09 -6.64
C SER A 77 -16.92 -9.07 -5.88
N SER A 78 -15.92 -9.53 -5.12
CA SER A 78 -14.97 -8.73 -4.36
C SER A 78 -13.65 -9.49 -4.17
N ILE A 79 -12.65 -8.86 -3.54
CA ILE A 79 -11.38 -9.51 -3.22
C ILE A 79 -11.61 -10.68 -2.24
N GLY A 80 -12.37 -10.45 -1.17
CA GLY A 80 -12.70 -11.49 -0.21
C GLY A 80 -13.46 -12.64 -0.84
N SER A 81 -14.45 -12.35 -1.69
CA SER A 81 -15.21 -13.40 -2.38
C SER A 81 -14.35 -14.20 -3.36
N MET A 82 -13.34 -13.57 -3.98
CA MET A 82 -12.36 -14.26 -4.83
C MET A 82 -11.63 -15.36 -4.03
N TYR A 83 -11.05 -14.99 -2.89
CA TYR A 83 -10.35 -15.96 -2.04
C TYR A 83 -11.28 -17.03 -1.48
N ALA A 84 -12.45 -16.65 -0.97
CA ALA A 84 -13.43 -17.60 -0.44
C ALA A 84 -13.86 -18.64 -1.48
N GLN A 85 -14.08 -18.21 -2.74
CA GLN A 85 -14.47 -19.10 -3.84
C GLN A 85 -13.30 -19.93 -4.39
N LEU A 86 -12.09 -19.48 -4.24
CA LEU A 86 -10.89 -20.28 -4.56
C LEU A 86 -10.62 -21.35 -3.49
N ASP A 87 -10.99 -21.11 -2.25
CA ASP A 87 -10.87 -22.10 -1.16
C ASP A 87 -12.03 -23.11 -1.18
N ASP A 88 -13.24 -22.65 -1.52
CA ASP A 88 -14.39 -23.54 -1.70
C ASP A 88 -14.33 -24.22 -3.07
N GLN A 89 -13.83 -25.46 -3.08
CA GLN A 89 -13.59 -26.25 -4.30
C GLN A 89 -14.87 -26.68 -5.06
N SER A 90 -16.05 -26.13 -4.74
CA SER A 90 -17.30 -26.67 -5.26
C SER A 90 -17.66 -26.19 -6.67
N LYS A 91 -18.39 -25.07 -6.76
CA LYS A 91 -19.04 -24.64 -8.02
C LYS A 91 -18.10 -23.82 -8.91
N CYS A 92 -17.36 -22.89 -8.34
CA CYS A 92 -16.45 -22.03 -9.09
C CYS A 92 -15.37 -22.87 -9.80
N HIS A 93 -14.77 -23.81 -9.10
CA HIS A 93 -13.76 -24.70 -9.66
C HIS A 93 -14.26 -25.52 -10.85
N THR A 94 -15.44 -26.15 -10.73
CA THR A 94 -16.01 -26.98 -11.80
C THR A 94 -16.27 -26.15 -13.06
N VAL A 95 -16.90 -24.98 -12.91
CA VAL A 95 -17.21 -24.08 -14.03
C VAL A 95 -15.93 -23.53 -14.65
N MET A 96 -15.01 -22.99 -13.84
CA MET A 96 -13.80 -22.35 -14.34
C MET A 96 -12.79 -23.35 -14.90
N GLN A 97 -12.75 -24.58 -14.39
CA GLN A 97 -11.95 -25.65 -14.97
C GLN A 97 -12.40 -25.98 -16.39
N SER A 98 -13.72 -26.00 -16.65
CA SER A 98 -14.27 -26.18 -17.98
C SER A 98 -13.97 -25.00 -18.92
N GLU A 99 -14.06 -23.77 -18.41
CA GLU A 99 -13.95 -22.54 -19.20
C GLU A 99 -12.51 -22.12 -19.50
N LEU A 100 -11.59 -22.34 -18.57
CA LEU A 100 -10.21 -21.85 -18.62
C LEU A 100 -9.17 -22.98 -18.72
N GLY A 101 -9.60 -24.23 -18.48
CA GLY A 101 -8.74 -25.41 -18.58
C GLY A 101 -7.48 -25.30 -17.71
N LYS A 102 -6.29 -25.49 -18.33
CA LYS A 102 -5.00 -25.43 -17.64
C LYS A 102 -4.72 -24.05 -17.01
N ASN A 103 -5.24 -22.97 -17.60
CA ASN A 103 -5.03 -21.63 -17.07
C ASN A 103 -5.68 -21.46 -15.68
N TRP A 104 -6.80 -22.15 -15.42
CA TRP A 104 -7.43 -22.14 -14.10
C TRP A 104 -6.50 -22.70 -13.02
N ILE A 105 -5.81 -23.79 -13.29
CA ILE A 105 -4.84 -24.39 -12.37
C ILE A 105 -3.67 -23.44 -12.10
N ASN A 106 -3.20 -22.72 -13.13
CA ASN A 106 -2.13 -21.74 -12.98
C ASN A 106 -2.58 -20.56 -12.13
N ILE A 107 -3.81 -20.06 -12.31
CA ILE A 107 -4.40 -18.99 -11.50
C ILE A 107 -4.42 -19.40 -10.02
N ILE A 108 -4.91 -20.60 -9.70
CA ILE A 108 -4.95 -21.08 -8.31
C ILE A 108 -3.55 -21.10 -7.70
N ARG A 109 -2.58 -21.70 -8.38
CA ARG A 109 -1.20 -21.77 -7.91
C ARG A 109 -0.59 -20.38 -7.68
N GLU A 110 -0.87 -19.45 -8.59
CA GLU A 110 -0.35 -18.10 -8.51
C GLU A 110 -0.99 -17.34 -7.33
N VAL A 111 -2.28 -17.50 -7.10
CA VAL A 111 -2.97 -16.92 -5.94
C VAL A 111 -2.42 -17.52 -4.66
N ASP A 112 -2.27 -18.83 -4.58
CA ASP A 112 -1.75 -19.52 -3.39
C ASP A 112 -0.31 -19.11 -3.06
N ALA A 113 0.53 -18.91 -4.07
CA ALA A 113 1.90 -18.44 -3.89
C ALA A 113 1.98 -17.01 -3.32
N HIS A 114 0.89 -16.22 -3.40
CA HIS A 114 0.85 -14.83 -2.95
C HIS A 114 -0.08 -14.60 -1.74
N ARG A 115 -0.38 -15.65 -0.96
CA ARG A 115 -1.23 -15.52 0.24
C ARG A 115 -0.49 -14.94 1.45
N GLU A 116 0.82 -14.86 1.41
CA GLU A 116 1.63 -14.27 2.48
C GLU A 116 2.06 -12.85 2.13
N MET A 117 1.74 -11.88 2.99
CA MET A 117 2.11 -10.49 2.75
C MET A 117 2.18 -9.67 4.04
N SER A 118 2.89 -8.53 3.99
CA SER A 118 2.88 -7.55 5.08
C SER A 118 1.51 -6.90 5.25
N LEU A 119 1.20 -6.43 6.47
CA LEU A 119 -0.01 -5.67 6.74
C LEU A 119 -0.08 -4.38 5.90
N ALA A 120 1.07 -3.74 5.65
CA ALA A 120 1.16 -2.57 4.81
C ALA A 120 0.76 -2.87 3.35
N LYS A 121 1.27 -3.98 2.80
CA LYS A 121 0.95 -4.43 1.44
C LYS A 121 -0.53 -4.83 1.31
N PHE A 122 -1.08 -5.50 2.33
CA PHE A 122 -2.49 -5.85 2.41
C PHE A 122 -3.39 -4.62 2.29
N ILE A 123 -3.18 -3.60 3.13
CA ILE A 123 -3.97 -2.36 3.08
C ILE A 123 -3.77 -1.61 1.75
N ALA A 124 -2.54 -1.51 1.27
CA ALA A 124 -2.22 -0.84 0.00
C ALA A 124 -2.87 -1.51 -1.22
N GLY A 125 -3.06 -2.83 -1.17
CA GLY A 125 -3.72 -3.61 -2.21
C GLY A 125 -5.16 -3.15 -2.49
N TYR A 126 -5.86 -2.61 -1.51
CA TYR A 126 -7.22 -2.05 -1.66
C TYR A 126 -7.27 -0.71 -2.40
N ASN A 127 -6.13 -0.23 -2.91
CA ASN A 127 -6.03 0.92 -3.79
C ASN A 127 -6.73 2.19 -3.26
N ILE A 128 -6.58 2.48 -1.98
CA ILE A 128 -7.05 3.73 -1.37
C ILE A 128 -6.29 4.90 -1.99
N ALA A 129 -7.01 5.88 -2.52
CA ALA A 129 -6.45 6.97 -3.32
C ALA A 129 -5.34 7.76 -2.58
N GLY A 130 -4.12 7.72 -3.12
CA GLY A 130 -2.94 8.39 -2.57
C GLY A 130 -2.28 7.63 -1.41
N ILE A 131 -2.75 6.42 -1.09
CA ILE A 131 -2.22 5.57 -0.03
C ILE A 131 -1.55 4.35 -0.67
N GLY A 132 -0.24 4.30 -0.64
CA GLY A 132 0.56 3.14 -1.04
C GLY A 132 1.18 2.44 0.16
N GLU A 133 1.90 1.35 -0.08
CA GLU A 133 2.53 0.53 0.96
C GLU A 133 3.42 1.35 1.91
N LYS A 134 4.21 2.29 1.36
CA LYS A 134 5.09 3.15 2.16
C LYS A 134 4.32 4.07 3.13
N GLN A 135 3.18 4.61 2.70
CA GLN A 135 2.34 5.44 3.55
C GLN A 135 1.70 4.61 4.66
N VAL A 136 1.18 3.43 4.34
CA VAL A 136 0.62 2.51 5.35
C VAL A 136 1.69 2.08 6.33
N GLN A 137 2.90 1.75 5.88
CA GLN A 137 4.01 1.38 6.75
C GLN A 137 4.35 2.49 7.75
N LYS A 138 4.41 3.76 7.30
CA LYS A 138 4.61 4.92 8.19
C LYS A 138 3.55 5.00 9.30
N VAL A 139 2.29 4.73 8.97
CA VAL A 139 1.20 4.70 9.95
C VAL A 139 1.38 3.53 10.92
N ILE A 140 1.71 2.35 10.42
CA ILE A 140 1.98 1.16 11.23
C ILE A 140 3.09 1.43 12.24
N ASP A 141 4.21 1.99 11.78
CA ASP A 141 5.38 2.27 12.60
C ASP A 141 5.08 3.35 13.65
N PHE A 142 4.44 4.44 13.24
CA PHE A 142 4.15 5.57 14.13
C PHE A 142 3.18 5.20 15.26
N TYR A 143 2.13 4.44 14.93
CA TYR A 143 1.09 4.04 15.89
C TYR A 143 1.34 2.65 16.49
N SER A 144 2.45 1.99 16.13
CA SER A 144 2.81 0.63 16.59
C SER A 144 1.69 -0.38 16.35
N ILE A 145 1.05 -0.33 15.17
CA ILE A 145 -0.05 -1.22 14.79
C ILE A 145 0.52 -2.61 14.50
N LYS A 146 0.09 -3.61 15.26
CA LYS A 146 0.59 -4.99 15.17
C LYS A 146 -0.27 -5.91 14.32
N GLU A 147 -1.54 -5.55 14.12
CA GLU A 147 -2.54 -6.38 13.43
C GLU A 147 -3.61 -5.51 12.76
N PHE A 148 -4.39 -6.10 11.86
CA PHE A 148 -5.43 -5.40 11.12
C PHE A 148 -6.43 -4.65 12.00
N GLY A 149 -6.87 -5.28 13.12
CA GLY A 149 -7.77 -4.66 14.09
C GLY A 149 -7.26 -3.34 14.67
N GLY A 150 -5.93 -3.18 14.73
CA GLY A 150 -5.30 -1.95 15.20
C GLY A 150 -5.53 -0.72 14.32
N PHE A 151 -6.12 -0.85 13.13
CA PHE A 151 -6.54 0.29 12.31
C PHE A 151 -7.92 0.85 12.71
N PHE A 152 -8.69 0.18 13.56
CA PHE A 152 -10.09 0.50 13.87
C PHE A 152 -10.32 0.95 15.31
N TRP A 153 -9.34 1.65 15.94
CA TRP A 153 -9.60 2.25 17.26
C TRP A 153 -10.63 3.37 17.14
N SER A 154 -11.45 3.52 18.15
CA SER A 154 -12.49 4.55 18.20
C SER A 154 -11.86 5.93 18.27
N ASP A 155 -12.23 6.77 17.39
CA ASP A 155 -12.29 8.22 17.35
C ASP A 155 -11.50 8.92 16.26
N SER A 156 -12.23 9.84 15.62
CA SER A 156 -11.85 10.95 14.76
C SER A 156 -11.32 10.70 13.34
N SER A 157 -11.78 11.54 12.43
CA SER A 157 -11.40 11.66 11.02
C SER A 157 -9.91 11.99 10.76
N GLN A 158 -9.10 12.19 11.80
CA GLN A 158 -7.66 12.51 11.71
C GLN A 158 -6.75 11.50 12.42
N ARG A 159 -7.25 10.29 12.63
CA ARG A 159 -6.56 9.27 13.43
C ARG A 159 -5.20 8.78 12.90
N PHE A 160 -4.89 9.00 11.63
CA PHE A 160 -3.63 8.53 11.02
C PHE A 160 -2.66 9.65 10.66
N VAL A 161 -2.73 10.80 11.30
CA VAL A 161 -1.80 11.90 11.04
C VAL A 161 -0.44 11.58 11.64
N CYS A 162 0.58 11.49 10.78
CA CYS A 162 1.98 11.27 11.17
C CYS A 162 2.92 11.90 10.14
N ASP A 163 4.24 11.79 10.31
CA ASP A 163 5.19 12.36 9.35
C ASP A 163 4.98 11.82 7.93
N GLY A 164 4.70 12.74 6.99
CA GLY A 164 4.36 12.42 5.60
C GLY A 164 2.91 11.97 5.37
N ILE A 165 2.06 11.96 6.40
CA ILE A 165 0.62 11.71 6.32
C ILE A 165 -0.12 12.87 6.97
N GLY A 166 -0.44 13.89 6.19
CA GLY A 166 -1.26 15.02 6.64
C GLY A 166 -2.75 14.67 6.74
N SER A 167 -3.55 15.64 7.19
CA SER A 167 -5.00 15.47 7.41
C SER A 167 -5.76 14.90 6.21
N VAL A 168 -5.44 15.34 4.99
CA VAL A 168 -6.08 14.87 3.76
C VAL A 168 -5.84 13.37 3.50
N LEU A 169 -4.59 12.92 3.63
CA LEU A 169 -4.27 11.49 3.46
C LEU A 169 -4.82 10.64 4.60
N SER A 170 -4.80 11.16 5.82
CA SER A 170 -5.40 10.53 7.00
C SER A 170 -6.91 10.29 6.80
N GLN A 171 -7.65 11.30 6.32
CA GLN A 171 -9.07 11.18 6.01
C GLN A 171 -9.34 10.15 4.91
N LYS A 172 -8.53 10.17 3.83
CA LYS A 172 -8.64 9.18 2.74
C LYS A 172 -8.40 7.76 3.24
N LEU A 173 -7.36 7.55 4.06
CA LEU A 173 -7.07 6.25 4.65
C LEU A 173 -8.21 5.79 5.55
N SER A 174 -8.70 6.65 6.45
CA SER A 174 -9.81 6.33 7.36
C SER A 174 -11.07 5.93 6.59
N LYS A 175 -11.48 6.76 5.61
CA LYS A 175 -12.64 6.46 4.77
C LYS A 175 -12.45 5.20 3.94
N GLY A 176 -11.27 5.00 3.36
CA GLY A 176 -10.97 3.82 2.56
C GLY A 176 -10.99 2.53 3.37
N LEU A 177 -10.48 2.56 4.61
CA LEU A 177 -10.57 1.43 5.53
C LEU A 177 -12.02 1.12 5.92
N GLU A 178 -12.82 2.14 6.20
CA GLU A 178 -14.22 1.99 6.59
C GLU A 178 -15.06 1.39 5.45
N VAL A 179 -14.96 1.94 4.25
CA VAL A 179 -15.68 1.45 3.06
C VAL A 179 -15.32 0.01 2.71
N ASN A 180 -14.05 -0.37 2.85
CA ASN A 180 -13.58 -1.71 2.49
C ASN A 180 -13.54 -2.69 3.67
N LYS A 181 -13.96 -2.28 4.88
CA LYS A 181 -13.81 -3.06 6.11
C LYS A 181 -14.34 -4.49 5.99
N ALA A 182 -15.56 -4.64 5.54
CA ALA A 182 -16.21 -5.96 5.43
C ALA A 182 -15.47 -6.91 4.46
N ASP A 183 -15.02 -6.38 3.31
CA ASP A 183 -14.27 -7.17 2.34
C ASP A 183 -12.83 -7.47 2.83
N MET A 184 -12.21 -6.52 3.55
CA MET A 184 -10.91 -6.74 4.20
C MET A 184 -11.00 -7.81 5.29
N GLU A 185 -12.06 -7.80 6.11
CA GLU A 185 -12.32 -8.80 7.14
C GLU A 185 -12.57 -10.19 6.56
N GLU A 186 -13.19 -10.27 5.38
CA GLU A 186 -13.31 -11.53 4.66
C GLU A 186 -11.96 -11.97 4.08
N THR A 187 -11.29 -11.10 3.36
CA THR A 187 -10.01 -11.40 2.71
C THR A 187 -8.96 -11.90 3.70
N ILE A 188 -8.87 -11.29 4.89
CA ILE A 188 -7.83 -11.63 5.88
C ILE A 188 -7.97 -13.06 6.45
N LYS A 189 -9.15 -13.68 6.33
CA LYS A 189 -9.35 -15.08 6.71
C LYS A 189 -8.64 -16.06 5.80
N HIS A 190 -8.34 -15.64 4.57
CA HIS A 190 -7.80 -16.46 3.50
C HIS A 190 -6.32 -16.20 3.21
N ILE A 191 -5.73 -15.19 3.85
CA ILE A 191 -4.32 -14.81 3.67
C ILE A 191 -3.59 -14.85 5.01
N ARG A 192 -2.26 -14.90 4.94
CA ARG A 192 -1.40 -14.84 6.10
C ARG A 192 -0.69 -13.50 6.16
N ILE A 193 -1.02 -12.68 7.15
CA ILE A 193 -0.24 -11.48 7.42
C ILE A 193 1.07 -11.90 8.08
N ILE A 194 2.17 -11.69 7.36
CA ILE A 194 3.50 -11.86 7.91
C ILE A 194 3.71 -10.71 8.90
N LYS A 195 3.85 -11.03 10.16
CA LYS A 195 4.35 -10.06 11.14
C LYS A 195 5.75 -9.69 10.66
N GLN A 196 5.96 -8.44 10.30
CA GLN A 196 7.31 -7.93 10.26
C GLN A 196 7.80 -8.05 11.71
N GLU A 197 8.58 -9.09 11.99
CA GLU A 197 9.39 -9.07 13.19
C GLU A 197 10.28 -7.86 13.01
N LEU A 198 9.98 -6.80 13.77
CA LEU A 198 10.91 -5.71 13.90
C LEU A 198 12.20 -6.38 14.35
N ALA A 199 13.19 -6.37 13.47
CA ALA A 199 14.48 -6.92 13.82
C ALA A 199 14.84 -6.31 15.18
N THR A 200 14.99 -7.15 16.19
CA THR A 200 15.42 -6.71 17.51
C THR A 200 16.94 -6.74 17.51
N GLY A 201 17.54 -5.59 17.63
CA GLY A 201 19.01 -5.45 17.61
C GLY A 201 19.45 -4.24 18.40
N SER A 202 20.70 -3.89 18.29
CA SER A 202 21.36 -2.80 19.02
C SER A 202 20.74 -1.40 18.78
N LEU A 203 19.96 -1.27 17.70
CA LEU A 203 19.31 -0.03 17.29
C LEU A 203 17.81 0.03 17.57
N THR A 204 17.25 -0.98 18.24
CA THR A 204 15.82 -1.03 18.58
C THR A 204 15.39 0.24 19.35
N GLY A 205 14.29 0.86 18.90
CA GLY A 205 13.75 2.10 19.50
C GLY A 205 14.50 3.38 19.15
N LYS A 206 15.55 3.31 18.32
CA LYS A 206 16.31 4.46 17.83
C LYS A 206 15.92 4.79 16.39
N SER A 207 15.89 6.06 16.03
CA SER A 207 15.60 6.54 14.68
C SER A 207 16.78 7.32 14.09
N PHE A 208 17.02 7.13 12.81
CA PHE A 208 18.19 7.65 12.10
C PHE A 208 17.77 8.41 10.84
N CYS A 209 18.44 9.52 10.59
CA CYS A 209 18.36 10.25 9.32
C CYS A 209 19.79 10.47 8.79
N PHE A 210 19.99 10.27 7.50
CA PHE A 210 21.31 10.40 6.87
C PHE A 210 21.36 11.66 5.99
N THR A 211 22.45 12.44 6.11
CA THR A 211 22.65 13.67 5.33
C THR A 211 24.09 13.84 4.89
N GLY A 212 24.28 14.54 3.75
CA GLY A 212 25.60 14.82 3.19
C GLY A 212 26.17 13.67 2.34
N ALA A 213 27.35 13.89 1.77
CA ALA A 213 28.15 12.87 1.10
C ALA A 213 28.86 12.04 2.17
N MET A 214 28.82 10.74 2.03
CA MET A 214 29.44 9.77 2.92
C MET A 214 30.24 8.75 2.10
N GLU A 215 31.24 8.16 2.68
CA GLU A 215 32.04 7.09 2.04
C GLU A 215 31.19 5.85 1.77
N TYR A 216 30.23 5.58 2.65
CA TYR A 216 29.28 4.47 2.54
C TYR A 216 28.05 4.85 1.71
N LYS A 217 27.51 3.92 0.95
CA LYS A 217 26.23 4.13 0.26
C LYS A 217 25.13 4.29 1.30
N ARG A 218 24.33 5.35 1.16
CA ARG A 218 23.24 5.65 2.11
C ARG A 218 22.26 4.47 2.26
N LYS A 219 22.00 3.75 1.17
CA LYS A 219 21.10 2.60 1.20
C LYS A 219 21.65 1.49 2.10
N ASP A 220 22.95 1.21 2.04
CA ASP A 220 23.56 0.15 2.84
C ASP A 220 23.47 0.48 4.34
N LEU A 221 23.70 1.75 4.71
CA LEU A 221 23.54 2.20 6.10
C LEU A 221 22.07 2.12 6.56
N GLN A 222 21.12 2.46 5.69
CA GLN A 222 19.68 2.35 5.98
C GLN A 222 19.24 0.88 6.14
N ASP A 223 19.78 -0.02 5.34
CA ASP A 223 19.51 -1.46 5.45
C ASP A 223 20.07 -2.01 6.78
N MET A 224 21.24 -1.53 7.24
CA MET A 224 21.81 -1.88 8.57
C MET A 224 20.90 -1.38 9.71
N VAL A 225 20.37 -0.14 9.64
CA VAL A 225 19.41 0.35 10.62
C VAL A 225 18.22 -0.58 10.74
N THR A 226 17.65 -0.96 9.60
CA THR A 226 16.47 -1.83 9.56
C THR A 226 16.78 -3.22 10.10
N ALA A 227 17.93 -3.79 9.71
CA ALA A 227 18.39 -5.11 10.17
C ALA A 227 18.61 -5.17 11.70
N GLN A 228 18.95 -4.04 12.33
CA GLN A 228 19.18 -3.91 13.77
C GLN A 228 17.98 -3.34 14.53
N GLY A 229 16.79 -3.33 13.92
CA GLY A 229 15.54 -2.91 14.58
C GLY A 229 15.39 -1.41 14.77
N GLY A 230 16.22 -0.60 14.12
CA GLY A 230 16.09 0.86 14.10
C GLY A 230 15.12 1.35 13.02
N THR A 231 14.76 2.63 13.08
CA THR A 231 13.84 3.28 12.13
C THR A 231 14.58 4.29 11.27
N ASN A 232 14.41 4.24 9.95
CA ASN A 232 14.93 5.24 9.02
C ASN A 232 13.92 6.36 8.80
N LEU A 233 14.36 7.62 8.97
CA LEU A 233 13.57 8.82 8.68
C LEU A 233 14.19 9.61 7.54
N ASP A 234 13.36 10.11 6.62
CA ASP A 234 13.81 10.93 5.48
C ASP A 234 14.06 12.39 5.86
N SER A 235 13.48 12.83 6.97
CA SER A 235 13.52 14.22 7.43
C SER A 235 13.87 14.33 8.92
N VAL A 236 14.40 15.48 9.31
CA VAL A 236 14.70 15.81 10.71
C VAL A 236 13.43 16.29 11.40
N THR A 237 12.94 15.51 12.35
CA THR A 237 11.75 15.78 13.17
C THR A 237 12.10 15.67 14.66
N LYS A 238 11.21 16.11 15.56
CA LYS A 238 11.41 15.97 17.02
C LYS A 238 11.58 14.52 17.50
N ASN A 239 11.12 13.56 16.70
CA ASN A 239 11.19 12.13 17.02
C ASN A 239 12.46 11.47 16.47
N LEU A 240 13.35 12.23 15.83
CA LEU A 240 14.63 11.70 15.34
C LEU A 240 15.61 11.57 16.51
N THR A 241 16.22 10.38 16.65
CA THR A 241 17.23 10.13 17.70
C THR A 241 18.61 10.62 17.24
N TYR A 242 19.01 10.24 16.02
CA TYR A 242 20.34 10.54 15.50
C TYR A 242 20.29 11.08 14.06
N LEU A 243 21.05 12.14 13.81
CA LEU A 243 21.39 12.57 12.45
C LEU A 243 22.81 12.09 12.12
N VAL A 244 22.94 11.19 11.14
CA VAL A 244 24.24 10.68 10.67
C VAL A 244 24.78 11.59 9.57
N THR A 245 25.97 12.14 9.77
CA THR A 245 26.64 13.03 8.82
C THR A 245 28.15 12.87 8.91
N ALA A 246 28.85 12.87 7.77
CA ALA A 246 30.31 12.83 7.73
C ALA A 246 30.96 14.11 8.29
N ASP A 247 30.23 15.25 8.25
CA ASP A 247 30.70 16.53 8.81
C ASP A 247 29.77 16.97 9.95
N PRO A 248 30.19 16.85 11.22
CA PRO A 248 29.43 17.33 12.38
C PRO A 248 29.19 18.86 12.38
N ASN A 249 30.03 19.62 11.67
CA ASN A 249 29.92 21.07 11.52
C ASN A 249 29.13 21.48 10.27
N SER A 250 28.57 20.53 9.54
CA SER A 250 27.79 20.77 8.33
C SER A 250 26.78 21.90 8.51
N THR A 251 26.73 22.81 7.55
CA THR A 251 25.74 23.91 7.48
C THR A 251 24.49 23.52 6.68
N SER A 252 24.33 22.23 6.32
CA SER A 252 23.14 21.74 5.61
C SER A 252 21.86 22.03 6.39
N GLY A 253 20.74 22.22 5.67
CA GLY A 253 19.44 22.49 6.31
C GLY A 253 19.02 21.42 7.33
N LYS A 254 19.35 20.15 7.07
CA LYS A 254 19.10 19.05 8.02
C LYS A 254 19.98 19.16 9.27
N ALA A 255 21.26 19.49 9.13
CA ALA A 255 22.17 19.62 10.27
C ALA A 255 21.81 20.82 11.15
N LYS A 256 21.45 21.97 10.56
CA LYS A 256 20.94 23.14 11.31
C LYS A 256 19.68 22.76 12.08
N LYS A 257 18.69 22.18 11.40
CA LYS A 257 17.43 21.77 12.04
C LYS A 257 17.62 20.74 13.15
N ALA A 258 18.58 19.83 13.01
CA ALA A 258 18.89 18.86 14.06
C ALA A 258 19.45 19.54 15.31
N ARG A 259 20.39 20.49 15.16
CA ARG A 259 20.92 21.29 16.28
C ARG A 259 19.82 22.11 16.96
N ASP A 260 18.95 22.77 16.18
CA ASP A 260 17.83 23.57 16.70
C ASP A 260 16.84 22.72 17.52
N LEU A 261 16.69 21.42 17.17
CA LEU A 261 15.84 20.46 17.87
C LEU A 261 16.56 19.65 18.96
N GLY A 262 17.86 19.94 19.21
CA GLY A 262 18.65 19.19 20.20
C GLY A 262 18.94 17.73 19.84
N ILE A 263 18.88 17.37 18.55
CA ILE A 263 19.11 16.01 18.07
C ILE A 263 20.62 15.77 17.97
N THR A 264 21.05 14.61 18.43
CA THR A 264 22.46 14.21 18.41
C THR A 264 22.94 13.95 16.98
N LEU A 265 24.02 14.64 16.59
CA LEU A 265 24.73 14.39 15.34
C LEU A 265 25.82 13.35 15.61
N ILE A 266 25.90 12.33 14.76
CA ILE A 266 26.94 11.30 14.85
C ILE A 266 27.63 11.11 13.50
N SER A 267 28.86 10.62 13.51
CA SER A 267 29.57 10.25 12.29
C SER A 267 29.14 8.86 11.78
N PRO A 268 29.39 8.52 10.51
CA PRO A 268 29.15 7.16 10.00
C PRO A 268 29.90 6.08 10.80
N GLU A 269 31.11 6.38 11.28
CA GLU A 269 31.93 5.46 12.08
C GLU A 269 31.24 5.19 13.43
N GLN A 270 30.79 6.25 14.12
CA GLN A 270 30.06 6.12 15.39
C GLN A 270 28.74 5.34 15.18
N PHE A 271 28.08 5.54 14.04
CA PHE A 271 26.91 4.73 13.70
C PHE A 271 27.27 3.24 13.53
N LEU A 272 28.37 2.92 12.82
CA LEU A 272 28.81 1.56 12.62
C LEU A 272 29.23 0.88 13.95
N GLU A 273 29.83 1.62 14.88
CA GLU A 273 30.09 1.13 16.23
C GLU A 273 28.78 0.75 16.95
N MET A 274 27.74 1.54 16.81
CA MET A 274 26.42 1.26 17.40
C MET A 274 25.71 0.04 16.76
N VAL A 275 26.03 -0.26 15.49
CA VAL A 275 25.50 -1.44 14.76
C VAL A 275 26.19 -2.71 15.24
N ASN A 276 27.50 -2.64 15.53
CA ASN A 276 28.34 -3.79 15.84
C ASN A 276 28.44 -4.09 17.36
N GLY A 277 28.05 -3.15 18.18
CA GLY A 277 28.13 -3.29 19.65
C GLY A 277 26.91 -3.79 20.27
#